data_ea390781a8cadad11778b0c6e5a5c8d3
#
_entry.id   ea390781a8cadad11778b0c6e5a5c8d3
#
_cell.length_a   1.000
_cell.length_b   1.000
_cell.length_c   1.000
_cell.angle_alpha   90.00
_cell.angle_beta   90.00
_cell.angle_gamma   90.00
#
_symmetry.space_group_name_H-M   'P 1'
#
loop_
_entity.id
_entity.type
_entity.pdbx_description
1 polymer ?
#
loop_
_entity_poly.entity_id
_entity_poly.type
_entity_poly.pdbx_seq_one_letter_code
_entity_poly.pdbx_strand_id
1 'polypeptide(L)'
;MKTLKFLALFICLSVFALQALAQEHPAKGAPATPSASAPPAVNITPESTPMDLARAAFTAHGGEKFRQVQNLVLRGSVSLYPPNSPQSIPGAFSLVTANDKLRMEIDARPIIVFKQIYDGQQSYSSMPNVEVPPLSRYGLNVLRRFDQPNYKITAIPNKKKLRGFRIADPEDYTTDFYIDPTTGQVMEFLFYYNGYTFGAAHTKFKEVEGVLIPFSFSQRFEMPQGAFFVEYSVKEAKLNQTLGDDAFAIPR
;
A
#
# COMPACT_ATOMS: atom_id res chain seq x y z
N MET A 1 -16.74 -43.99 38.35
CA MET A 1 -17.20 -45.30 37.81
C MET A 1 -17.87 -44.98 36.48
N LYS A 2 -17.43 -45.39 35.45
CA LYS A 2 -17.21 -46.42 34.53
C LYS A 2 -16.37 -45.94 33.33
N THR A 3 -15.25 -46.53 33.22
CA THR A 3 -14.39 -46.67 32.04
C THR A 3 -15.12 -47.35 30.86
N LEU A 4 -14.85 -46.93 29.64
CA LEU A 4 -14.83 -47.89 28.53
C LEU A 4 -13.79 -47.49 27.49
N LYS A 5 -12.98 -48.47 27.20
CA LYS A 5 -11.80 -48.56 26.33
C LYS A 5 -12.20 -49.06 24.94
N PHE A 6 -11.23 -48.96 24.02
CA PHE A 6 -11.03 -49.74 22.77
C PHE A 6 -11.80 -49.22 21.55
N LEU A 7 -11.20 -49.09 20.36
CA LEU A 7 -10.44 -50.09 19.63
C LEU A 7 -9.61 -49.43 18.50
N ALA A 8 -8.36 -49.82 18.43
CA ALA A 8 -7.47 -49.58 17.29
C ALA A 8 -7.81 -50.64 16.21
N LEU A 9 -7.77 -50.22 14.95
CA LEU A 9 -7.72 -51.18 13.84
C LEU A 9 -6.68 -50.74 12.82
N PHE A 10 -5.61 -51.49 12.78
CA PHE A 10 -4.59 -51.61 11.74
C PHE A 10 -5.16 -52.38 10.55
N ILE A 11 -5.01 -51.91 9.32
CA ILE A 11 -4.96 -52.80 8.15
C ILE A 11 -3.92 -52.26 7.14
N CYS A 12 -3.09 -53.23 6.75
CA CYS A 12 -1.89 -53.19 5.92
C CYS A 12 -2.12 -52.88 4.44
N LEU A 13 -1.06 -52.38 3.89
CA LEU A 13 -0.42 -52.63 2.55
C LEU A 13 -1.25 -53.27 1.42
N SER A 14 -1.21 -52.60 0.28
CA SER A 14 -0.92 -53.29 -1.01
C SER A 14 -0.30 -52.30 -2.00
N VAL A 15 0.94 -52.61 -2.35
CA VAL A 15 1.75 -52.05 -3.43
C VAL A 15 1.20 -52.56 -4.74
N PHE A 16 0.81 -51.67 -5.66
CA PHE A 16 0.72 -52.01 -7.08
C PHE A 16 1.56 -51.01 -7.86
N ALA A 17 2.71 -51.49 -8.32
CA ALA A 17 3.50 -50.83 -9.34
C ALA A 17 2.81 -51.02 -10.69
N LEU A 18 2.37 -49.94 -11.31
CA LEU A 18 2.01 -49.94 -12.74
C LEU A 18 2.99 -49.02 -13.45
N GLN A 19 3.92 -49.65 -14.20
CA GLN A 19 4.76 -48.97 -15.17
C GLN A 19 3.88 -48.58 -16.36
N ALA A 20 3.65 -47.32 -16.59
CA ALA A 20 3.09 -46.78 -17.80
C ALA A 20 4.20 -46.10 -18.61
N LEU A 21 4.45 -46.67 -19.80
CA LEU A 21 5.35 -46.15 -20.83
C LEU A 21 4.99 -44.70 -21.17
N ALA A 22 5.93 -43.81 -20.95
CA ALA A 22 5.84 -42.43 -21.42
C ALA A 22 6.12 -42.41 -22.93
N GLN A 23 5.09 -42.12 -23.73
CA GLN A 23 5.25 -41.67 -25.11
C GLN A 23 5.58 -40.20 -25.09
N GLU A 24 6.82 -39.86 -25.47
CA GLU A 24 7.22 -38.48 -25.74
C GLU A 24 6.47 -37.94 -26.96
N HIS A 25 5.54 -37.01 -26.72
CA HIS A 25 5.05 -36.11 -27.76
C HIS A 25 5.89 -34.87 -27.76
N PRO A 26 6.43 -34.39 -28.90
CA PRO A 26 7.13 -33.12 -28.95
C PRO A 26 6.14 -31.99 -28.69
N ALA A 27 6.29 -31.30 -27.56
CA ALA A 27 5.53 -30.13 -27.20
C ALA A 27 5.86 -28.99 -28.17
N LYS A 28 4.88 -28.65 -29.00
CA LYS A 28 4.87 -27.48 -29.86
C LYS A 28 5.04 -26.24 -28.96
N GLY A 29 6.11 -25.47 -29.23
CA GLY A 29 6.52 -24.34 -28.40
C GLY A 29 5.36 -23.39 -28.04
N ALA A 30 5.08 -23.28 -26.76
CA ALA A 30 4.28 -22.20 -26.23
C ALA A 30 5.04 -20.88 -26.43
N PRO A 31 4.37 -19.78 -26.81
CA PRO A 31 5.02 -18.48 -26.91
C PRO A 31 5.57 -18.11 -25.53
N ALA A 32 6.87 -17.77 -25.50
CA ALA A 32 7.52 -17.29 -24.28
C ALA A 32 6.77 -16.04 -23.77
N THR A 33 6.19 -16.15 -22.60
CA THR A 33 5.67 -15.00 -21.85
C THR A 33 6.82 -14.03 -21.68
N PRO A 34 6.67 -12.73 -22.05
CA PRO A 34 7.74 -11.77 -21.86
C PRO A 34 8.11 -11.75 -20.37
N SER A 35 9.34 -12.13 -20.08
CA SER A 35 9.92 -12.02 -18.74
C SER A 35 9.83 -10.56 -18.32
N ALA A 36 9.09 -10.26 -17.27
CA ALA A 36 9.07 -8.95 -16.67
C ALA A 36 10.54 -8.58 -16.38
N SER A 37 11.04 -7.52 -17.01
CA SER A 37 12.39 -7.05 -16.77
C SER A 37 12.52 -6.75 -15.27
N ALA A 38 13.52 -7.33 -14.63
CA ALA A 38 13.81 -7.04 -13.23
C ALA A 38 13.93 -5.52 -13.04
N PRO A 39 13.36 -4.96 -11.97
CA PRO A 39 13.50 -3.53 -11.69
C PRO A 39 14.99 -3.18 -11.66
N PRO A 40 15.36 -1.97 -12.12
CA PRO A 40 16.76 -1.55 -12.13
C PRO A 40 17.36 -1.70 -10.73
N ALA A 41 18.54 -2.31 -10.64
CA ALA A 41 19.21 -2.53 -9.37
C ALA A 41 19.47 -1.17 -8.69
N VAL A 42 18.88 -0.98 -7.52
CA VAL A 42 19.08 0.22 -6.71
C VAL A 42 20.35 0.03 -5.89
N ASN A 43 21.35 0.88 -6.12
CA ASN A 43 22.61 0.81 -5.38
C ASN A 43 22.59 1.76 -4.17
N ILE A 44 21.99 1.32 -3.07
CA ILE A 44 21.98 2.05 -1.80
C ILE A 44 23.12 1.51 -0.93
N THR A 45 24.05 2.39 -0.59
CA THR A 45 25.17 2.09 0.32
C THR A 45 25.00 2.80 1.66
N PRO A 46 25.79 2.48 2.69
CA PRO A 46 25.78 3.22 3.95
C PRO A 46 26.03 4.72 3.78
N GLU A 47 26.80 5.12 2.76
CA GLU A 47 27.20 6.49 2.45
C GLU A 47 26.19 7.23 1.58
N SER A 48 25.15 6.56 1.07
CA SER A 48 24.09 7.17 0.24
C SER A 48 23.46 8.36 0.95
N THR A 49 23.44 9.49 0.27
CA THR A 49 22.84 10.73 0.78
C THR A 49 21.30 10.64 0.85
N PRO A 50 20.60 11.50 1.60
CA PRO A 50 19.13 11.57 1.57
C PRO A 50 18.56 11.76 0.17
N MET A 51 19.22 12.53 -0.69
CA MET A 51 18.84 12.72 -2.08
C MET A 51 18.96 11.43 -2.89
N ASP A 52 20.02 10.63 -2.66
CA ASP A 52 20.19 9.33 -3.32
C ASP A 52 19.12 8.35 -2.88
N LEU A 53 18.73 8.35 -1.60
CA LEU A 53 17.65 7.53 -1.08
C LEU A 53 16.30 7.92 -1.71
N ALA A 54 16.01 9.22 -1.84
CA ALA A 54 14.79 9.69 -2.48
C ALA A 54 14.73 9.32 -3.97
N ARG A 55 15.86 9.46 -4.68
CA ARG A 55 15.98 9.06 -6.10
C ARG A 55 15.82 7.55 -6.26
N ALA A 56 16.42 6.77 -5.38
CA ALA A 56 16.28 5.32 -5.35
C ALA A 56 14.83 4.90 -5.14
N ALA A 57 14.14 5.49 -4.17
CA ALA A 57 12.73 5.24 -3.92
C ALA A 57 11.86 5.62 -5.11
N PHE A 58 12.07 6.80 -5.69
CA PHE A 58 11.35 7.24 -6.88
C PHE A 58 11.52 6.26 -8.05
N THR A 59 12.75 5.84 -8.32
CA THR A 59 13.07 4.87 -9.38
C THR A 59 12.41 3.52 -9.12
N ALA A 60 12.47 3.01 -7.89
CA ALA A 60 11.85 1.74 -7.49
C ALA A 60 10.33 1.75 -7.64
N HIS A 61 9.67 2.90 -7.49
CA HIS A 61 8.24 3.06 -7.70
C HIS A 61 7.82 3.30 -9.15
N GLY A 62 8.75 3.28 -10.13
CA GLY A 62 8.48 3.39 -11.55
C GLY A 62 9.02 4.66 -12.20
N GLY A 63 9.74 5.51 -11.47
CA GLY A 63 10.42 6.69 -12.01
C GLY A 63 9.45 7.64 -12.73
N GLU A 64 9.75 7.99 -13.98
CA GLU A 64 8.91 8.93 -14.74
C GLU A 64 7.49 8.40 -14.98
N LYS A 65 7.27 7.09 -15.11
CA LYS A 65 5.91 6.54 -15.20
C LYS A 65 5.12 6.82 -13.92
N PHE A 66 5.76 6.64 -12.76
CA PHE A 66 5.15 6.98 -11.47
C PHE A 66 4.83 8.48 -11.38
N ARG A 67 5.71 9.35 -11.86
CA ARG A 67 5.50 10.81 -11.92
C ARG A 67 4.29 11.19 -12.78
N GLN A 68 4.08 10.49 -13.90
CA GLN A 68 3.03 10.77 -14.87
C GLN A 68 1.66 10.21 -14.53
N VAL A 69 1.52 9.44 -13.44
CA VAL A 69 0.23 8.94 -12.99
C VAL A 69 -0.71 10.11 -12.69
N GLN A 70 -1.79 10.23 -13.44
CA GLN A 70 -2.81 11.27 -13.24
C GLN A 70 -3.85 10.87 -12.21
N ASN A 71 -4.25 9.61 -12.22
CA ASN A 71 -5.15 9.06 -11.21
C ASN A 71 -4.84 7.59 -10.91
N LEU A 72 -5.25 7.17 -9.71
CA LEU A 72 -5.14 5.81 -9.23
C LEU A 72 -6.47 5.39 -8.61
N VAL A 73 -6.98 4.25 -9.02
CA VAL A 73 -8.15 3.60 -8.43
C VAL A 73 -7.71 2.30 -7.78
N LEU A 74 -7.95 2.17 -6.47
CA LEU A 74 -7.74 0.93 -5.71
C LEU A 74 -9.08 0.43 -5.18
N ARG A 75 -9.30 -0.88 -5.26
CA ARG A 75 -10.43 -1.55 -4.61
C ARG A 75 -9.96 -2.84 -3.96
N GLY A 76 -10.58 -3.20 -2.86
CA GLY A 76 -10.22 -4.43 -2.16
C GLY A 76 -10.97 -4.65 -0.87
N SER A 77 -10.39 -5.46 -0.01
CA SER A 77 -10.91 -5.73 1.33
C SER A 77 -10.13 -4.96 2.38
N VAL A 78 -10.78 -4.69 3.49
CA VAL A 78 -10.21 -4.00 4.64
C VAL A 78 -10.55 -4.77 5.92
N SER A 79 -9.62 -4.74 6.89
CA SER A 79 -9.84 -5.19 8.26
C SER A 79 -9.61 -4.01 9.20
N LEU A 80 -10.64 -3.63 9.94
CA LEU A 80 -10.62 -2.51 10.89
C LEU A 80 -10.42 -3.06 12.30
N TYR A 81 -9.43 -2.57 13.02
CA TYR A 81 -9.16 -2.95 14.41
C TYR A 81 -9.45 -1.75 15.32
N PRO A 82 -10.62 -1.74 16.00
CA PRO A 82 -10.95 -0.68 16.94
C PRO A 82 -9.97 -0.67 18.13
N PRO A 83 -9.82 0.47 18.83
CA PRO A 83 -9.04 0.53 20.06
C PRO A 83 -9.50 -0.52 21.05
N ASN A 84 -8.52 -1.19 21.69
CA ASN A 84 -8.76 -2.20 22.73
C ASN A 84 -9.59 -3.42 22.28
N SER A 85 -9.75 -3.66 20.99
CA SER A 85 -10.42 -4.85 20.47
C SER A 85 -9.42 -5.76 19.73
N PRO A 86 -9.31 -7.04 20.08
CA PRO A 86 -8.54 -8.00 19.30
C PRO A 86 -9.27 -8.49 18.05
N GLN A 87 -10.57 -8.19 17.92
CA GLN A 87 -11.38 -8.61 16.79
C GLN A 87 -11.40 -7.54 15.70
N SER A 88 -11.12 -7.96 14.48
CA SER A 88 -11.24 -7.08 13.32
C SER A 88 -12.67 -7.06 12.78
N ILE A 89 -13.05 -5.92 12.24
CA ILE A 89 -14.29 -5.72 11.50
C ILE A 89 -13.93 -5.79 10.01
N PRO A 90 -14.38 -6.83 9.29
CA PRO A 90 -14.11 -6.96 7.87
C PRO A 90 -14.98 -6.01 7.05
N GLY A 91 -14.43 -5.54 5.92
CA GLY A 91 -15.15 -4.67 5.00
C GLY A 91 -14.54 -4.66 3.61
N ALA A 92 -15.11 -3.84 2.76
CA ALA A 92 -14.58 -3.48 1.46
C ALA A 92 -14.10 -2.04 1.47
N PHE A 93 -13.12 -1.70 0.61
CA PHE A 93 -12.72 -0.32 0.41
C PHE A 93 -12.61 0.03 -1.07
N SER A 94 -12.76 1.31 -1.34
CA SER A 94 -12.45 1.95 -2.61
C SER A 94 -11.66 3.23 -2.34
N LEU A 95 -10.53 3.41 -3.02
CA LEU A 95 -9.73 4.63 -2.99
C LEU A 95 -9.58 5.13 -4.41
N VAL A 96 -9.93 6.39 -4.64
CA VAL A 96 -9.68 7.10 -5.89
C VAL A 96 -8.84 8.34 -5.58
N THR A 97 -7.73 8.50 -6.27
CA THR A 97 -6.93 9.72 -6.19
C THR A 97 -6.73 10.30 -7.59
N ALA A 98 -6.78 11.61 -7.73
CA ALA A 98 -6.44 12.32 -8.97
C ALA A 98 -5.83 13.69 -8.63
N ASN A 99 -4.59 13.91 -9.03
CA ASN A 99 -3.83 15.10 -8.63
C ASN A 99 -3.89 15.31 -7.12
N ASP A 100 -4.55 16.40 -6.67
CA ASP A 100 -4.71 16.75 -5.26
C ASP A 100 -6.01 16.24 -4.66
N LYS A 101 -6.85 15.54 -5.44
CA LYS A 101 -8.16 15.05 -5.02
C LYS A 101 -8.08 13.63 -4.48
N LEU A 102 -8.97 13.35 -3.53
CA LEU A 102 -9.11 12.01 -2.94
C LEU A 102 -10.57 11.68 -2.67
N ARG A 103 -10.93 10.43 -2.91
CA ARG A 103 -12.14 9.80 -2.37
C ARG A 103 -11.78 8.44 -1.80
N MET A 104 -12.02 8.26 -0.52
CA MET A 104 -11.89 7.00 0.20
C MET A 104 -13.26 6.59 0.71
N GLU A 105 -13.64 5.36 0.46
CA GLU A 105 -14.85 4.75 1.01
C GLU A 105 -14.50 3.41 1.65
N ILE A 106 -15.05 3.17 2.83
CA ILE A 106 -14.98 1.88 3.53
C ILE A 106 -16.41 1.46 3.85
N ASP A 107 -16.77 0.25 3.44
CA ASP A 107 -18.05 -0.36 3.73
C ASP A 107 -17.82 -1.62 4.58
N ALA A 108 -18.08 -1.49 5.85
CA ALA A 108 -18.03 -2.56 6.84
C ALA A 108 -19.39 -2.69 7.57
N ARG A 109 -20.49 -2.59 6.78
CA ARG A 109 -21.85 -2.76 7.32
C ARG A 109 -22.06 -4.12 7.98
N PRO A 110 -22.90 -4.22 9.03
CA PRO A 110 -23.75 -3.14 9.57
C PRO A 110 -23.05 -2.19 10.56
N ILE A 111 -21.75 -2.36 10.81
CA ILE A 111 -21.04 -1.69 11.91
C ILE A 111 -20.62 -0.28 11.53
N ILE A 112 -19.99 -0.09 10.36
CA ILE A 112 -19.46 1.20 9.95
C ILE A 112 -19.52 1.37 8.44
N VAL A 113 -19.88 2.59 8.03
CA VAL A 113 -19.65 3.11 6.67
C VAL A 113 -18.85 4.40 6.82
N PHE A 114 -17.68 4.45 6.23
CA PHE A 114 -16.82 5.62 6.25
C PHE A 114 -16.64 6.16 4.84
N LYS A 115 -16.78 7.47 4.71
CA LYS A 115 -16.51 8.19 3.47
C LYS A 115 -15.70 9.43 3.77
N GLN A 116 -14.65 9.63 2.99
CA GLN A 116 -13.76 10.76 3.05
C GLN A 116 -13.54 11.28 1.64
N ILE A 117 -13.74 12.56 1.42
CA ILE A 117 -13.56 13.22 0.13
C ILE A 117 -12.74 14.49 0.34
N TYR A 118 -11.81 14.72 -0.56
CA TYR A 118 -11.14 16.00 -0.75
C TYR A 118 -11.24 16.34 -2.25
N ASP A 119 -11.92 17.43 -2.58
CA ASP A 119 -12.19 17.83 -3.97
C ASP A 119 -11.10 18.73 -4.57
N GLY A 120 -10.03 19.00 -3.82
CA GLY A 120 -8.94 19.92 -4.14
C GLY A 120 -9.06 21.28 -3.41
N GLN A 121 -10.20 21.56 -2.79
CA GLN A 121 -10.47 22.78 -2.02
C GLN A 121 -11.07 22.51 -0.65
N GLN A 122 -12.05 21.61 -0.59
CA GLN A 122 -12.81 21.30 0.60
C GLN A 122 -12.68 19.81 0.97
N SER A 123 -12.73 19.56 2.26
CA SER A 123 -12.75 18.20 2.82
C SER A 123 -14.14 17.86 3.34
N TYR A 124 -14.54 16.61 3.13
CA TYR A 124 -15.71 16.01 3.72
C TYR A 124 -15.33 14.69 4.41
N SER A 125 -15.87 14.49 5.60
CA SER A 125 -15.80 13.21 6.30
C SER A 125 -17.18 12.83 6.81
N SER A 126 -17.57 11.57 6.61
CA SER A 126 -18.82 11.04 7.21
C SER A 126 -18.67 10.80 8.73
N MET A 127 -17.46 10.85 9.27
CA MET A 127 -17.21 10.84 10.71
C MET A 127 -16.97 12.26 11.19
N PRO A 128 -17.75 12.74 12.16
CA PRO A 128 -17.58 14.08 12.69
C PRO A 128 -16.19 14.22 13.34
N ASN A 129 -15.60 15.41 13.22
CA ASN A 129 -14.29 15.79 13.80
C ASN A 129 -13.08 15.00 13.25
N VAL A 130 -13.22 14.34 12.11
CA VAL A 130 -12.08 13.77 11.38
C VAL A 130 -11.68 14.76 10.29
N GLU A 131 -10.63 15.51 10.54
CA GLU A 131 -10.01 16.34 9.52
C GLU A 131 -9.13 15.49 8.62
N VAL A 132 -9.22 15.75 7.33
CA VAL A 132 -8.44 15.08 6.32
C VAL A 132 -7.23 15.93 5.99
N PRO A 133 -6.00 15.41 6.17
CA PRO A 133 -4.82 16.10 5.68
C PRO A 133 -4.86 16.25 4.15
N PRO A 134 -4.27 17.32 3.59
CA PRO A 134 -4.15 17.51 2.14
C PRO A 134 -3.16 16.47 1.58
N LEU A 135 -3.67 15.31 1.18
CA LEU A 135 -2.86 14.13 0.83
C LEU A 135 -1.91 14.33 -0.35
N SER A 136 -2.16 15.34 -1.19
CA SER A 136 -1.20 15.76 -2.23
C SER A 136 0.16 16.19 -1.68
N ARG A 137 0.21 16.59 -0.42
CA ARG A 137 1.40 17.09 0.28
C ARG A 137 2.11 16.06 1.13
N TYR A 138 1.67 14.79 1.07
CA TYR A 138 2.19 13.73 1.91
C TYR A 138 2.39 12.41 1.15
N GLY A 139 3.18 11.53 1.75
CA GLY A 139 3.37 10.18 1.30
C GLY A 139 3.95 10.10 -0.11
N LEU A 140 3.52 9.11 -0.88
CA LEU A 140 4.05 8.86 -2.23
C LEU A 140 3.82 10.03 -3.21
N ASN A 141 2.85 10.91 -2.96
CA ASN A 141 2.64 12.10 -3.80
C ASN A 141 3.79 13.11 -3.68
N VAL A 142 4.35 13.25 -2.48
CA VAL A 142 5.54 14.10 -2.26
C VAL A 142 6.78 13.48 -2.91
N LEU A 143 6.93 12.18 -2.83
CA LEU A 143 8.04 11.46 -3.49
C LEU A 143 8.06 11.69 -5.01
N ARG A 144 6.90 11.85 -5.64
CA ARG A 144 6.81 12.16 -7.09
C ARG A 144 7.40 13.51 -7.47
N ARG A 145 7.58 14.41 -6.50
CA ARG A 145 8.01 15.81 -6.67
C ARG A 145 9.35 16.12 -5.99
N PHE A 146 10.05 15.10 -5.48
CA PHE A 146 11.20 15.26 -4.60
C PHE A 146 12.32 16.15 -5.15
N ASP A 147 12.48 16.19 -6.47
CA ASP A 147 13.52 16.94 -7.21
C ASP A 147 13.02 18.29 -7.75
N GLN A 148 11.78 18.70 -7.45
CA GLN A 148 11.26 20.02 -7.86
C GLN A 148 11.87 21.13 -6.99
N PRO A 149 11.92 22.37 -7.53
CA PRO A 149 12.41 23.51 -6.77
C PRO A 149 11.70 23.67 -5.44
N ASN A 150 12.48 24.10 -4.42
CA ASN A 150 12.00 24.34 -3.05
C ASN A 150 11.58 23.11 -2.24
N TYR A 151 11.67 21.87 -2.77
CA TYR A 151 11.61 20.67 -1.97
C TYR A 151 12.93 20.46 -1.25
N LYS A 152 12.89 20.18 0.05
CA LYS A 152 14.08 19.94 0.88
C LYS A 152 14.13 18.49 1.29
N ILE A 153 15.27 17.84 1.08
CA ILE A 153 15.48 16.45 1.47
C ILE A 153 16.57 16.40 2.54
N THR A 154 16.22 15.79 3.67
CA THR A 154 17.11 15.73 4.83
C THR A 154 17.23 14.31 5.39
N ALA A 155 18.32 14.05 6.10
CA ALA A 155 18.52 12.78 6.80
C ALA A 155 17.60 12.70 8.03
N ILE A 156 17.09 11.50 8.27
CA ILE A 156 16.46 11.13 9.54
C ILE A 156 17.07 9.80 10.04
N PRO A 157 16.92 9.46 11.32
CA PRO A 157 17.41 8.19 11.85
C PRO A 157 16.81 7.01 11.07
N ASN A 158 17.62 6.01 10.81
CA ASN A 158 17.17 4.75 10.23
C ASN A 158 16.24 4.02 11.19
N LYS A 159 15.30 3.25 10.66
CA LYS A 159 14.35 2.47 11.45
C LYS A 159 14.58 0.97 11.22
N LYS A 160 15.16 0.28 12.20
CA LYS A 160 15.57 -1.13 12.07
C LYS A 160 16.53 -1.31 10.87
N LYS A 161 16.12 -2.07 9.85
CA LYS A 161 16.89 -2.30 8.62
C LYS A 161 16.57 -1.30 7.50
N LEU A 162 15.60 -0.40 7.70
CA LEU A 162 15.18 0.56 6.70
C LEU A 162 16.02 1.83 6.78
N ARG A 163 16.33 2.40 5.61
CA ARG A 163 17.00 3.69 5.48
C ARG A 163 15.96 4.81 5.51
N GLY A 164 16.27 5.84 6.31
CA GLY A 164 15.36 6.95 6.56
C GLY A 164 15.77 8.23 5.85
N PHE A 165 14.82 8.94 5.24
CA PHE A 165 14.96 10.31 4.76
C PHE A 165 13.63 11.05 4.89
N ARG A 166 13.71 12.38 4.96
CA ARG A 166 12.54 13.28 5.04
C ARG A 166 12.49 14.15 3.81
N ILE A 167 11.29 14.35 3.29
CA ILE A 167 11.01 15.38 2.28
C ILE A 167 10.11 16.43 2.93
N ALA A 168 10.50 17.71 2.82
CA ALA A 168 9.64 18.85 3.11
C ALA A 168 9.24 19.50 1.79
N ASP A 169 7.95 19.82 1.64
CA ASP A 169 7.43 20.55 0.51
C ASP A 169 7.72 22.06 0.64
N PRO A 170 7.41 22.90 -0.36
CA PRO A 170 7.66 24.35 -0.29
C PRO A 170 6.95 25.09 0.84
N GLU A 171 5.93 24.52 1.46
CA GLU A 171 5.18 25.07 2.58
C GLU A 171 5.57 24.41 3.92
N ASP A 172 6.71 23.67 3.93
CA ASP A 172 7.28 22.96 5.08
C ASP A 172 6.40 21.81 5.62
N TYR A 173 5.42 21.28 4.85
CA TYR A 173 4.81 20.00 5.16
C TYR A 173 5.81 18.86 4.95
N THR A 174 5.96 18.02 5.95
CA THR A 174 7.00 16.99 5.96
C THR A 174 6.46 15.59 5.87
N THR A 175 7.14 14.72 5.12
CA THR A 175 6.94 13.27 5.12
C THR A 175 8.27 12.57 5.39
N ASP A 176 8.26 11.68 6.36
CA ASP A 176 9.36 10.77 6.68
C ASP A 176 9.18 9.47 5.90
N PHE A 177 10.20 9.07 5.16
CA PHE A 177 10.21 7.85 4.38
C PHE A 177 11.20 6.85 4.95
N TYR A 178 10.80 5.58 4.98
CA TYR A 178 11.64 4.46 5.34
C TYR A 178 11.62 3.43 4.20
N ILE A 179 12.78 3.25 3.58
CA ILE A 179 12.91 2.40 2.39
C ILE A 179 13.77 1.16 2.66
N ASP A 180 13.46 0.10 1.96
CA ASP A 180 14.30 -1.09 1.92
C ASP A 180 15.58 -0.78 1.13
N PRO A 181 16.79 -0.94 1.73
CA PRO A 181 18.03 -0.59 1.07
C PRO A 181 18.38 -1.51 -0.12
N THR A 182 17.75 -2.67 -0.23
CA THR A 182 18.03 -3.63 -1.32
C THR A 182 17.20 -3.31 -2.55
N THR A 183 15.94 -2.91 -2.35
CA THR A 183 14.97 -2.72 -3.42
C THR A 183 14.63 -1.26 -3.69
N GLY A 184 14.90 -0.35 -2.76
CA GLY A 184 14.45 1.05 -2.81
C GLY A 184 12.97 1.24 -2.53
N GLN A 185 12.21 0.18 -2.27
CA GLN A 185 10.76 0.26 -2.04
C GLN A 185 10.47 1.02 -0.75
N VAL A 186 9.48 1.91 -0.80
CA VAL A 186 8.97 2.61 0.39
C VAL A 186 8.17 1.63 1.24
N MET A 187 8.78 1.17 2.33
CA MET A 187 8.15 0.23 3.26
C MET A 187 7.24 0.94 4.25
N GLU A 188 7.57 2.19 4.59
CA GLU A 188 6.77 2.99 5.50
C GLU A 188 6.96 4.47 5.19
N PHE A 189 5.90 5.26 5.35
CA PHE A 189 6.02 6.71 5.45
C PHE A 189 5.18 7.23 6.62
N LEU A 190 5.62 8.33 7.23
CA LEU A 190 4.94 9.01 8.33
C LEU A 190 4.87 10.51 8.05
N PHE A 191 3.79 11.15 8.48
CA PHE A 191 3.66 12.60 8.48
C PHE A 191 2.81 13.07 9.66
N TYR A 192 2.95 14.35 9.99
CA TYR A 192 2.27 14.97 11.11
C TYR A 192 1.29 16.02 10.60
N TYR A 193 0.07 15.98 11.12
CA TYR A 193 -0.97 16.93 10.78
C TYR A 193 -1.89 17.15 11.97
N ASN A 194 -2.11 18.42 12.35
CA ASN A 194 -2.97 18.83 13.47
C ASN A 194 -2.70 18.07 14.78
N GLY A 195 -1.42 17.84 15.11
CA GLY A 195 -1.01 17.13 16.33
C GLY A 195 -1.12 15.61 16.27
N TYR A 196 -1.57 15.04 15.16
CA TYR A 196 -1.67 13.59 14.96
C TYR A 196 -0.60 13.08 14.00
N THR A 197 -0.19 11.83 14.22
CA THR A 197 0.69 11.11 13.32
C THR A 197 -0.13 10.25 12.37
N PHE A 198 0.09 10.42 11.09
CA PHE A 198 -0.48 9.62 10.02
C PHE A 198 0.61 8.87 9.27
N GLY A 199 0.23 7.88 8.50
CA GLY A 199 1.17 7.18 7.64
C GLY A 199 0.64 5.84 7.17
N ALA A 200 1.48 5.14 6.42
CA ALA A 200 1.19 3.78 5.97
C ALA A 200 2.45 2.92 6.01
N ALA A 201 2.28 1.66 6.39
CA ALA A 201 3.30 0.62 6.27
C ALA A 201 2.88 -0.35 5.16
N HIS A 202 3.77 -0.59 4.21
CA HIS A 202 3.54 -1.41 3.04
C HIS A 202 4.19 -2.79 3.22
N THR A 203 3.52 -3.85 2.80
CA THR A 203 4.03 -5.22 2.96
C THR A 203 4.08 -6.01 1.66
N LYS A 204 3.25 -5.68 0.67
CA LYS A 204 3.24 -6.32 -0.64
C LYS A 204 3.08 -5.27 -1.73
N PHE A 205 3.80 -5.47 -2.82
CA PHE A 205 3.72 -4.62 -3.99
C PHE A 205 3.41 -5.44 -5.24
N LYS A 206 2.79 -4.79 -6.22
CA LYS A 206 2.67 -5.29 -7.59
C LYS A 206 2.95 -4.16 -8.57
N GLU A 207 3.53 -4.52 -9.69
CA GLU A 207 3.69 -3.61 -10.81
C GLU A 207 2.40 -3.54 -11.62
N VAL A 208 1.94 -2.32 -11.86
CA VAL A 208 0.78 -2.01 -12.72
C VAL A 208 1.25 -0.96 -13.72
N GLU A 209 1.27 -1.29 -15.01
CA GLU A 209 1.71 -0.40 -16.10
C GLU A 209 3.11 0.21 -15.89
N GLY A 210 4.00 -0.52 -15.21
CA GLY A 210 5.35 -0.07 -14.90
C GLY A 210 5.45 0.84 -13.67
N VAL A 211 4.40 0.92 -12.87
CA VAL A 211 4.36 1.62 -11.58
C VAL A 211 4.19 0.62 -10.45
N LEU A 212 5.02 0.71 -9.44
CA LEU A 212 4.97 -0.16 -8.27
C LEU A 212 3.90 0.33 -7.29
N ILE A 213 2.82 -0.42 -7.16
CA ILE A 213 1.68 -0.10 -6.32
C ILE A 213 1.66 -0.97 -5.07
N PRO A 214 1.46 -0.41 -3.86
CA PRO A 214 1.21 -1.21 -2.65
C PRO A 214 -0.09 -2.01 -2.78
N PHE A 215 -0.01 -3.33 -2.69
CA PHE A 215 -1.16 -4.25 -2.73
C PHE A 215 -1.56 -4.76 -1.34
N SER A 216 -0.72 -4.57 -0.34
CA SER A 216 -1.06 -4.78 1.06
C SER A 216 -0.38 -3.70 1.89
N PHE A 217 -1.16 -2.98 2.67
CA PHE A 217 -0.65 -1.93 3.53
C PHE A 217 -1.54 -1.75 4.75
N SER A 218 -0.98 -1.18 5.80
CA SER A 218 -1.69 -0.84 7.02
C SER A 218 -1.55 0.64 7.32
N GLN A 219 -2.57 1.19 7.96
CA GLN A 219 -2.59 2.56 8.47
C GLN A 219 -2.91 2.53 9.95
N ARG A 220 -2.29 3.45 10.67
CA ARG A 220 -2.61 3.73 12.08
C ARG A 220 -3.21 5.13 12.15
N PHE A 221 -4.38 5.21 12.77
CA PHE A 221 -5.05 6.46 13.06
C PHE A 221 -5.08 6.67 14.56
N GLU A 222 -4.42 7.70 15.04
CA GLU A 222 -4.50 8.07 16.45
C GLU A 222 -5.71 8.97 16.65
N MET A 223 -6.59 8.58 17.56
CA MET A 223 -7.81 9.31 17.91
C MET A 223 -7.87 9.48 19.43
N PRO A 224 -8.65 10.43 19.97
CA PRO A 224 -8.78 10.61 21.42
C PRO A 224 -9.20 9.34 22.18
N GLN A 225 -9.94 8.42 21.52
CA GLN A 225 -10.40 7.16 22.10
C GLN A 225 -9.35 6.03 22.03
N GLY A 226 -8.20 6.27 21.41
CA GLY A 226 -7.15 5.30 21.19
C GLY A 226 -6.81 5.09 19.72
N ALA A 227 -5.80 4.27 19.44
CA ALA A 227 -5.34 3.99 18.09
C ALA A 227 -6.24 2.99 17.36
N PHE A 228 -6.69 3.35 16.18
CA PHE A 228 -7.28 2.44 15.21
C PHE A 228 -6.19 1.93 14.27
N PHE A 229 -6.23 0.64 13.97
CA PHE A 229 -5.43 0.06 12.91
C PHE A 229 -6.34 -0.40 11.78
N VAL A 230 -5.91 -0.16 10.56
CA VAL A 230 -6.64 -0.54 9.36
C VAL A 230 -5.68 -1.26 8.43
N GLU A 231 -6.00 -2.50 8.08
CA GLU A 231 -5.24 -3.29 7.12
C GLU A 231 -6.00 -3.37 5.81
N TYR A 232 -5.30 -3.05 4.71
CA TYR A 232 -5.84 -3.04 3.37
C TYR A 232 -5.24 -4.15 2.53
N SER A 233 -6.09 -4.87 1.81
CA SER A 233 -5.69 -5.86 0.81
C SER A 233 -6.31 -5.50 -0.54
N VAL A 234 -5.48 -4.99 -1.45
CA VAL A 234 -5.89 -4.54 -2.78
C VAL A 234 -6.18 -5.77 -3.65
N LYS A 235 -7.32 -5.77 -4.31
CA LYS A 235 -7.72 -6.77 -5.32
C LYS A 235 -7.60 -6.22 -6.74
N GLU A 236 -7.91 -4.95 -6.90
CA GLU A 236 -7.87 -4.24 -8.17
C GLU A 236 -7.11 -2.92 -8.02
N ALA A 237 -6.20 -2.64 -8.93
CA ALA A 237 -5.52 -1.35 -9.08
C ALA A 237 -5.54 -0.95 -10.55
N LYS A 238 -5.98 0.27 -10.83
CA LYS A 238 -6.03 0.85 -12.19
C LYS A 238 -5.42 2.24 -12.18
N LEU A 239 -4.65 2.54 -13.20
CA LEU A 239 -4.04 3.85 -13.42
C LEU A 239 -4.75 4.59 -14.58
N ASN A 240 -4.72 5.91 -14.53
CA ASN A 240 -5.10 6.81 -15.62
C ASN A 240 -6.47 6.51 -16.25
N GLN A 241 -7.44 6.14 -15.41
CA GLN A 241 -8.80 5.83 -15.86
C GLN A 241 -9.59 7.11 -16.17
N THR A 242 -10.56 7.01 -17.07
CA THR A 242 -11.58 8.06 -17.21
C THR A 242 -12.44 8.07 -15.95
N LEU A 243 -12.45 9.16 -15.21
CA LEU A 243 -13.26 9.35 -14.01
C LEU A 243 -14.51 10.15 -14.38
N GLY A 244 -15.65 9.83 -13.74
CA GLY A 244 -16.85 10.63 -13.87
C GLY A 244 -16.68 12.03 -13.24
N ASP A 245 -17.44 13.00 -13.71
CA ASP A 245 -17.36 14.39 -13.22
C ASP A 245 -17.68 14.53 -11.73
N ASP A 246 -18.46 13.58 -11.20
CA ASP A 246 -18.88 13.50 -9.79
C ASP A 246 -17.93 12.65 -8.91
N ALA A 247 -16.81 12.16 -9.47
CA ALA A 247 -15.90 11.25 -8.76
C ALA A 247 -15.45 11.79 -7.40
N PHE A 248 -15.36 13.11 -7.26
CA PHE A 248 -14.95 13.80 -6.02
C PHE A 248 -16.03 14.74 -5.48
N ALA A 249 -17.29 14.58 -5.91
CA ALA A 249 -18.38 15.42 -5.44
C ALA A 249 -18.63 15.20 -3.94
N ILE A 250 -18.66 16.29 -3.19
CA ILE A 250 -19.04 16.31 -1.78
C ILE A 250 -20.56 16.22 -1.66
N PRO A 251 -21.10 15.29 -0.84
CA PRO A 251 -22.55 15.22 -0.59
C PRO A 251 -23.08 16.54 -0.03
N ARG A 252 -24.26 16.94 -0.52
CA ARG A 252 -24.97 18.13 -0.03
C ARG A 252 -25.78 17.80 1.20
#